data_f193d799d75dcc5766f1e682ce45d528
#
_entry.id   f193d799d75dcc5766f1e682ce45d528
#
_cell.length_a   1.000
_cell.length_b   1.000
_cell.length_c   1.000
_cell.angle_alpha   90.00
_cell.angle_beta   90.00
_cell.angle_gamma   90.00
#
_symmetry.space_group_name_H-M   'P 1'
#
loop_
_entity.id
_entity.type
_entity.pdbx_description
1 polymer ?
#
loop_
_entity_poly.entity_id
_entity_poly.type
_entity_poly.pdbx_seq_one_letter_code
_entity_poly.pdbx_strand_id
1 'polypeptide(L)'
;MQKQAVLVCTVCALAAVLTIGITLTLLKRGKTPSAPVEQPSSEVLVPGEEDISDHYQINETSSALLPETADAGEDYQKETLFIGDSNTVRLYANGLISLQQFCAKEGIGTHAALTEGIVTFKKDNNSYTIAQAVAKMKPRRVVIMLGTNDNGMAVEEFINNYTALVQAIQESYPYTDIIVNTVPPVPANHSNYPNMDQTKIDDFNMALLSMCEQMGLKFLNTADVLKDANGYGREDYYQSGDIHLKPAGLKALLSYLRTHAYQTDDRRPDTANIPKRAEYTANPSSAVAAPSSSEAASSSEGQSVLYQAAYRVDKNGGGTLSSGSDSGKTALTYDVTSAAQAVSVTAVPQEGHVFVRWSDGVTQKTRTDTNFKQNVDVTAMFAQASISISSTGKAVLGDYYTFTAKLGGKHLTADSIRWYANGAEVPQAAGKTTVKVEIDPSMLNATFKVYAVASYNGC
;
A
#
# COMPACT_ATOMS: atom_id res chain seq x y z
N MET A 1 10.50 30.18 -30.26
CA MET A 1 9.43 30.07 -29.26
C MET A 1 8.14 29.40 -29.81
N GLN A 2 7.66 29.71 -31.00
CA GLN A 2 6.45 29.08 -31.56
C GLN A 2 6.56 27.55 -31.82
N LYS A 3 7.73 27.05 -32.23
CA LYS A 3 7.92 25.60 -32.50
C LYS A 3 7.97 24.74 -31.22
N GLN A 4 8.41 25.29 -30.11
CA GLN A 4 8.41 24.59 -28.81
C GLN A 4 7.00 24.56 -28.19
N ALA A 5 6.21 25.62 -28.38
CA ALA A 5 4.83 25.63 -27.91
C ALA A 5 3.94 24.63 -28.65
N VAL A 6 4.14 24.45 -29.96
CA VAL A 6 3.43 23.46 -30.78
C VAL A 6 3.82 22.03 -30.38
N LEU A 7 5.11 21.78 -30.09
CA LEU A 7 5.57 20.45 -29.64
C LEU A 7 5.00 20.09 -28.25
N VAL A 8 4.98 21.05 -27.32
CA VAL A 8 4.42 20.84 -25.98
C VAL A 8 2.91 20.63 -26.06
N CYS A 9 2.17 21.38 -26.89
CA CYS A 9 0.74 21.17 -27.09
C CYS A 9 0.44 19.79 -27.72
N THR A 10 1.27 19.32 -28.65
CA THR A 10 1.09 18.00 -29.30
C THR A 10 1.39 16.86 -28.34
N VAL A 11 2.41 16.98 -27.49
CA VAL A 11 2.75 15.98 -26.46
C VAL A 11 1.66 15.98 -25.36
N CYS A 12 1.14 17.16 -24.96
CA CYS A 12 0.05 17.23 -23.98
C CYS A 12 -1.29 16.70 -24.54
N ALA A 13 -1.56 16.88 -25.83
CA ALA A 13 -2.72 16.26 -26.49
C ALA A 13 -2.59 14.73 -26.55
N LEU A 14 -1.39 14.20 -26.77
CA LEU A 14 -1.10 12.75 -26.75
C LEU A 14 -1.23 12.13 -25.34
N ALA A 15 -0.93 12.87 -24.29
CA ALA A 15 -1.06 12.40 -22.90
C ALA A 15 -2.52 12.44 -22.40
N ALA A 16 -3.41 13.20 -23.05
CA ALA A 16 -4.77 13.45 -22.59
C ALA A 16 -5.83 12.44 -23.08
N VAL A 17 -5.40 11.39 -23.80
CA VAL A 17 -6.37 10.60 -24.56
C VAL A 17 -6.15 9.14 -24.35
N LEU A 18 -6.84 8.53 -23.43
CA LEU A 18 -6.95 7.09 -23.37
C LEU A 18 -7.94 6.64 -22.26
N THR A 19 -9.04 6.28 -22.58
CA THR A 19 -9.92 5.13 -22.57
C THR A 19 -11.38 5.53 -22.33
N ILE A 20 -12.16 5.72 -23.35
CA ILE A 20 -13.58 5.34 -23.32
C ILE A 20 -13.67 4.06 -24.15
N GLY A 21 -14.04 2.95 -23.48
CA GLY A 21 -14.48 1.77 -24.21
C GLY A 21 -15.80 2.10 -24.89
N ILE A 22 -15.76 2.72 -26.07
CA ILE A 22 -16.90 2.70 -26.99
C ILE A 22 -16.59 1.62 -27.99
N THR A 23 -17.16 0.44 -27.78
CA THR A 23 -17.25 -0.58 -28.81
C THR A 23 -18.25 -0.10 -29.83
N LEU A 24 -17.81 0.65 -30.83
CA LEU A 24 -18.58 0.87 -32.05
C LEU A 24 -18.50 -0.43 -32.89
N THR A 25 -19.37 -1.38 -32.55
CA THR A 25 -19.65 -2.53 -33.42
C THR A 25 -20.43 -1.98 -34.60
N LEU A 26 -19.80 -1.86 -35.76
CA LEU A 26 -20.46 -1.67 -37.03
C LEU A 26 -21.35 -2.88 -37.31
N LEU A 27 -22.64 -2.71 -37.07
CA LEU A 27 -23.67 -3.68 -37.49
C LEU A 27 -23.72 -3.79 -39.01
N LYS A 28 -23.12 -4.87 -39.55
CA LYS A 28 -23.51 -5.40 -40.86
C LYS A 28 -24.76 -6.26 -40.68
N ARG A 29 -25.83 -5.80 -41.32
CA ARG A 29 -27.13 -6.47 -41.42
C ARG A 29 -27.00 -7.90 -41.96
N GLY A 30 -27.65 -8.82 -41.27
CA GLY A 30 -28.10 -10.12 -41.81
C GLY A 30 -29.32 -10.61 -41.01
N LYS A 31 -30.45 -10.79 -41.68
CA LYS A 31 -31.73 -11.22 -41.13
C LYS A 31 -31.84 -12.72 -40.95
N THR A 32 -32.55 -13.13 -39.88
CA THR A 32 -33.54 -14.24 -39.68
C THR A 32 -33.07 -15.44 -38.85
N PRO A 33 -33.99 -16.24 -38.26
CA PRO A 33 -35.16 -15.92 -37.41
C PRO A 33 -35.10 -16.58 -36.01
N SER A 34 -36.06 -16.24 -35.18
CA SER A 34 -36.28 -16.60 -33.78
C SER A 34 -36.38 -18.09 -33.46
N ALA A 35 -35.81 -18.51 -32.33
CA ALA A 35 -36.23 -19.63 -31.48
C ALA A 35 -36.18 -19.22 -30.02
N PRO A 36 -36.85 -19.88 -29.05
CA PRO A 36 -37.32 -19.27 -27.80
C PRO A 36 -36.24 -18.99 -26.78
N VAL A 37 -36.41 -17.89 -26.08
CA VAL A 37 -35.54 -17.41 -24.99
C VAL A 37 -35.81 -18.26 -23.75
N GLU A 38 -34.86 -19.09 -23.35
CA GLU A 38 -34.68 -19.50 -21.95
C GLU A 38 -34.00 -18.36 -21.21
N GLN A 39 -34.60 -17.91 -20.10
CA GLN A 39 -33.98 -16.96 -19.17
C GLN A 39 -32.74 -17.62 -18.54
N PRO A 40 -31.56 -17.03 -18.63
CA PRO A 40 -30.45 -17.48 -17.77
C PRO A 40 -30.71 -16.98 -16.36
N SER A 41 -30.71 -17.91 -15.41
CA SER A 41 -30.53 -17.68 -13.99
C SER A 41 -29.36 -16.71 -13.79
N SER A 42 -29.54 -15.70 -12.95
CA SER A 42 -28.50 -14.82 -12.50
C SER A 42 -27.47 -15.63 -11.70
N GLU A 43 -26.52 -16.22 -12.38
CA GLU A 43 -25.24 -16.57 -11.78
C GLU A 43 -24.57 -15.23 -11.43
N VAL A 44 -24.37 -15.01 -10.14
CA VAL A 44 -23.42 -14.02 -9.65
C VAL A 44 -22.08 -14.44 -10.22
N LEU A 45 -21.64 -13.77 -11.27
CA LEU A 45 -20.28 -13.90 -11.78
C LEU A 45 -19.36 -13.44 -10.63
N VAL A 46 -18.78 -14.39 -9.94
CA VAL A 46 -17.56 -14.18 -9.21
C VAL A 46 -16.57 -13.69 -10.28
N PRO A 47 -15.96 -12.49 -10.18
CA PRO A 47 -14.95 -12.08 -11.13
C PRO A 47 -13.90 -13.19 -11.17
N GLY A 48 -13.69 -13.83 -12.30
CA GLY A 48 -12.59 -14.75 -12.51
C GLY A 48 -11.31 -13.94 -12.28
N GLU A 49 -10.37 -14.49 -11.53
CA GLU A 49 -9.06 -13.88 -11.32
C GLU A 49 -8.47 -13.57 -12.69
N GLU A 50 -8.21 -12.30 -12.95
CA GLU A 50 -7.50 -11.88 -14.13
C GLU A 50 -6.06 -12.39 -14.02
N ASP A 51 -5.56 -13.10 -15.03
CA ASP A 51 -4.17 -13.52 -15.07
C ASP A 51 -3.27 -12.31 -15.35
N ILE A 52 -2.48 -11.94 -14.36
CA ILE A 52 -1.51 -10.83 -14.43
C ILE A 52 -0.06 -11.31 -14.37
N SER A 53 0.17 -12.61 -14.55
CA SER A 53 1.52 -13.22 -14.44
C SER A 53 2.54 -12.58 -15.37
N ASP A 54 2.10 -12.11 -16.53
CA ASP A 54 2.96 -11.44 -17.51
C ASP A 54 3.36 -10.01 -17.14
N HIS A 55 2.75 -9.42 -16.09
CA HIS A 55 3.06 -8.04 -15.68
C HIS A 55 4.40 -7.93 -14.98
N TYR A 56 4.71 -8.86 -14.08
CA TYR A 56 5.95 -8.86 -13.32
C TYR A 56 7.09 -9.46 -14.13
N GLN A 57 7.89 -8.59 -14.75
CA GLN A 57 9.03 -9.00 -15.56
C GLN A 57 10.31 -8.34 -15.07
N ILE A 58 11.20 -9.10 -14.48
CA ILE A 58 12.50 -8.64 -14.02
C ILE A 58 13.62 -9.13 -14.93
N ASN A 59 14.74 -8.42 -14.90
CA ASN A 59 15.96 -8.87 -15.56
C ASN A 59 16.65 -9.96 -14.72
N GLU A 60 16.39 -11.22 -15.03
CA GLU A 60 16.98 -12.36 -14.32
C GLU A 60 18.50 -12.47 -14.47
N THR A 61 19.09 -11.75 -15.43
CA THR A 61 20.56 -11.69 -15.60
C THR A 61 21.19 -10.52 -14.86
N SER A 62 20.41 -9.77 -14.08
CA SER A 62 20.89 -8.63 -13.31
C SER A 62 21.93 -9.06 -12.27
N SER A 63 23.05 -8.33 -12.23
CA SER A 63 24.07 -8.54 -11.19
C SER A 63 23.61 -8.12 -9.79
N ALA A 64 22.53 -7.35 -9.70
CA ALA A 64 21.90 -6.97 -8.43
C ALA A 64 21.06 -8.14 -7.86
N LEU A 65 20.45 -8.96 -8.72
CA LEU A 65 19.63 -10.09 -8.31
C LEU A 65 20.48 -11.14 -7.59
N LEU A 66 20.04 -11.57 -6.41
CA LEU A 66 20.70 -12.63 -5.68
C LEU A 66 20.37 -13.99 -6.31
N PRO A 67 21.38 -14.77 -6.74
CA PRO A 67 21.16 -16.09 -7.29
C PRO A 67 20.88 -17.13 -6.19
N GLU A 68 20.32 -18.26 -6.57
CA GLU A 68 20.17 -19.41 -5.68
C GLU A 68 21.53 -19.91 -5.18
N THR A 69 21.60 -20.23 -3.91
CA THR A 69 22.78 -20.75 -3.22
C THR A 69 22.39 -21.96 -2.36
N ALA A 70 23.37 -22.70 -1.85
CA ALA A 70 23.11 -23.61 -0.74
C ALA A 70 22.54 -22.85 0.47
N ASP A 71 21.67 -23.51 1.27
CA ASP A 71 21.10 -22.89 2.47
C ASP A 71 22.21 -22.44 3.42
N ALA A 72 22.31 -21.13 3.62
CA ALA A 72 23.31 -20.51 4.49
C ALA A 72 23.03 -20.70 6.00
N GLY A 73 21.91 -21.32 6.33
CA GLY A 73 21.55 -21.70 7.69
C GLY A 73 20.98 -20.58 8.55
N GLU A 74 20.68 -20.96 9.79
CA GLU A 74 20.07 -20.02 10.74
C GLU A 74 21.01 -18.91 11.19
N ASP A 75 22.31 -19.14 11.22
CA ASP A 75 23.27 -18.13 11.66
C ASP A 75 23.33 -16.96 10.68
N TYR A 76 23.19 -17.22 9.37
CA TYR A 76 23.02 -16.17 8.37
C TYR A 76 21.79 -15.29 8.67
N GLN A 77 20.67 -15.93 9.02
CA GLN A 77 19.45 -15.21 9.40
C GLN A 77 19.65 -14.44 10.72
N LYS A 78 20.34 -15.01 11.74
CA LYS A 78 20.58 -14.36 13.04
C LYS A 78 21.42 -13.09 12.92
N GLU A 79 22.33 -13.02 11.95
CA GLU A 79 23.16 -11.84 11.69
C GLU A 79 22.45 -10.76 10.83
N THR A 80 21.19 -11.01 10.47
CA THR A 80 20.39 -10.12 9.63
C THR A 80 19.45 -9.26 10.46
N LEU A 81 19.45 -7.94 10.23
CA LEU A 81 18.44 -7.02 10.73
C LEU A 81 17.34 -6.85 9.68
N PHE A 82 16.11 -7.10 10.06
CA PHE A 82 14.94 -6.97 9.20
C PHE A 82 14.31 -5.59 9.41
N ILE A 83 14.27 -4.80 8.35
CA ILE A 83 13.68 -3.46 8.30
C ILE A 83 12.40 -3.54 7.48
N GLY A 84 11.29 -3.02 7.98
CA GLY A 84 10.05 -3.07 7.20
C GLY A 84 8.81 -2.58 7.92
N ASP A 85 7.69 -3.03 7.40
CA ASP A 85 6.33 -2.69 7.82
C ASP A 85 5.67 -3.81 8.64
N SER A 86 4.35 -3.92 8.56
CA SER A 86 3.55 -4.93 9.28
C SER A 86 3.95 -6.38 8.97
N ASN A 87 4.42 -6.71 7.77
CA ASN A 87 4.91 -8.06 7.46
C ASN A 87 6.21 -8.37 8.21
N THR A 88 7.08 -7.39 8.38
CA THR A 88 8.27 -7.53 9.25
C THR A 88 7.88 -7.60 10.74
N VAL A 89 6.87 -6.84 11.17
CA VAL A 89 6.32 -6.98 12.53
C VAL A 89 5.81 -8.41 12.76
N ARG A 90 5.17 -9.02 11.78
CA ARG A 90 4.69 -10.41 11.87
C ARG A 90 5.83 -11.44 11.97
N LEU A 91 6.98 -11.19 11.37
CA LEU A 91 8.17 -12.04 11.59
C LEU A 91 8.52 -12.10 13.08
N TYR A 92 8.56 -10.95 13.74
CA TYR A 92 8.84 -10.87 15.18
C TYR A 92 7.70 -11.43 16.03
N ALA A 93 6.46 -11.02 15.77
CA ALA A 93 5.27 -11.43 16.54
C ALA A 93 5.04 -12.95 16.52
N ASN A 94 5.44 -13.63 15.43
CA ASN A 94 5.37 -15.10 15.32
C ASN A 94 6.67 -15.81 15.76
N GLY A 95 7.59 -15.13 16.41
CA GLY A 95 8.81 -15.71 16.97
C GLY A 95 9.82 -16.21 15.92
N LEU A 96 9.71 -15.77 14.67
CA LEU A 96 10.59 -16.18 13.57
C LEU A 96 11.90 -15.40 13.53
N ILE A 97 11.92 -14.22 14.12
CA ILE A 97 13.10 -13.40 14.36
C ILE A 97 13.09 -12.87 15.80
N SER A 98 14.25 -12.55 16.33
CA SER A 98 14.41 -11.98 17.66
C SER A 98 14.19 -10.45 17.64
N LEU A 99 13.94 -9.87 18.81
CA LEU A 99 13.83 -8.42 18.96
C LEU A 99 15.11 -7.68 18.50
N GLN A 100 16.27 -8.30 18.63
CA GLN A 100 17.54 -7.74 18.20
C GLN A 100 17.71 -7.75 16.66
N GLN A 101 16.92 -8.55 15.96
CA GLN A 101 16.87 -8.60 14.48
C GLN A 101 15.74 -7.76 13.90
N PHE A 102 14.99 -7.03 14.73
CA PHE A 102 13.73 -6.37 14.38
C PHE A 102 13.88 -4.85 14.34
N CYS A 103 13.52 -4.25 13.21
CA CYS A 103 13.49 -2.79 13.01
C CYS A 103 12.31 -2.43 12.11
N ALA A 104 11.10 -2.48 12.65
CA ALA A 104 9.90 -2.28 11.86
C ALA A 104 8.77 -1.63 12.67
N LYS A 105 7.77 -1.11 11.97
CA LYS A 105 6.55 -0.55 12.54
C LYS A 105 5.37 -0.84 11.62
N GLU A 106 4.22 -1.21 12.20
CA GLU A 106 2.97 -1.41 11.46
C GLU A 106 2.55 -0.13 10.75
N GLY A 107 2.11 -0.27 9.51
CA GLY A 107 1.59 0.85 8.70
C GLY A 107 2.64 1.87 8.23
N ILE A 108 3.94 1.63 8.46
CA ILE A 108 4.98 2.55 8.01
C ILE A 108 5.19 2.44 6.50
N GLY A 109 5.12 3.56 5.79
CA GLY A 109 5.55 3.70 4.39
C GLY A 109 6.96 4.27 4.28
N THR A 110 7.49 4.31 3.07
CA THR A 110 8.89 4.71 2.79
C THR A 110 9.22 6.13 3.25
N HIS A 111 8.29 7.07 3.08
CA HIS A 111 8.49 8.45 3.53
C HIS A 111 8.67 8.55 5.06
N ALA A 112 7.81 7.88 5.83
CA ALA A 112 7.88 7.87 7.29
C ALA A 112 9.10 7.08 7.79
N ALA A 113 9.48 6.01 7.09
CA ALA A 113 10.65 5.20 7.41
C ALA A 113 11.98 6.00 7.41
N LEU A 114 12.05 7.05 6.60
CA LEU A 114 13.22 7.94 6.56
C LEU A 114 13.34 8.81 7.81
N THR A 115 12.23 9.29 8.36
CA THR A 115 12.22 10.39 9.33
C THR A 115 11.71 10.01 10.71
N GLU A 116 10.87 8.98 10.81
CA GLU A 116 10.24 8.63 12.08
C GLU A 116 11.17 7.80 12.98
N GLY A 117 11.22 8.18 14.25
CA GLY A 117 11.93 7.41 15.28
C GLY A 117 11.08 6.22 15.73
N ILE A 118 11.40 5.02 15.25
CA ILE A 118 10.64 3.79 15.52
C ILE A 118 11.36 2.78 16.41
N VAL A 119 12.61 3.06 16.77
CA VAL A 119 13.46 2.14 17.51
C VAL A 119 13.86 2.73 18.85
N THR A 120 13.67 1.97 19.91
CA THR A 120 14.08 2.32 21.26
C THR A 120 15.02 1.27 21.87
N PHE A 121 15.90 1.69 22.77
CA PHE A 121 16.85 0.82 23.44
C PHE A 121 16.65 0.82 24.95
N LYS A 122 16.99 -0.27 25.64
CA LYS A 122 16.96 -0.34 27.10
C LYS A 122 17.91 0.71 27.70
N LYS A 123 17.43 1.40 28.72
CA LYS A 123 18.17 2.49 29.41
C LYS A 123 18.40 3.73 28.53
N ASP A 124 17.63 3.91 27.49
CA ASP A 124 17.68 5.07 26.61
C ASP A 124 16.25 5.54 26.35
N ASN A 125 15.96 6.79 26.64
CA ASN A 125 14.63 7.36 26.52
C ASN A 125 14.36 7.95 25.13
N ASN A 126 15.31 7.85 24.21
CA ASN A 126 15.18 8.39 22.88
C ASN A 126 14.62 7.35 21.90
N SER A 127 13.85 7.82 20.94
CA SER A 127 13.49 7.06 19.76
C SER A 127 14.43 7.38 18.60
N TYR A 128 14.82 6.37 17.85
CA TYR A 128 15.80 6.46 16.78
C TYR A 128 15.16 6.15 15.45
N THR A 129 15.55 6.89 14.40
CA THR A 129 15.20 6.55 13.02
C THR A 129 15.87 5.22 12.62
N ILE A 130 15.42 4.63 11.50
CA ILE A 130 15.99 3.38 10.99
C ILE A 130 17.50 3.51 10.81
N ALA A 131 17.98 4.56 10.14
CA ALA A 131 19.40 4.78 9.90
C ALA A 131 20.22 4.91 11.20
N GLN A 132 19.72 5.68 12.17
CA GLN A 132 20.34 5.81 13.49
C GLN A 132 20.35 4.48 14.27
N ALA A 133 19.28 3.69 14.15
CA ALA A 133 19.18 2.38 14.78
C ALA A 133 20.18 1.39 14.18
N VAL A 134 20.34 1.37 12.86
CA VAL A 134 21.35 0.55 12.17
C VAL A 134 22.75 0.89 12.66
N ALA A 135 23.10 2.16 12.80
CA ALA A 135 24.40 2.60 13.32
C ALA A 135 24.63 2.13 14.77
N LYS A 136 23.60 2.08 15.61
CA LYS A 136 23.69 1.58 16.99
C LYS A 136 23.74 0.05 17.06
N MET A 137 22.96 -0.63 16.23
CA MET A 137 22.82 -2.09 16.24
C MET A 137 23.94 -2.81 15.50
N LYS A 138 24.65 -2.12 14.61
CA LYS A 138 25.80 -2.61 13.86
C LYS A 138 25.54 -3.99 13.21
N PRO A 139 24.43 -4.19 12.47
CA PRO A 139 24.13 -5.48 11.87
C PRO A 139 25.15 -5.80 10.78
N ARG A 140 25.42 -7.09 10.57
CA ARG A 140 26.24 -7.52 9.45
C ARG A 140 25.56 -7.20 8.13
N ARG A 141 24.25 -7.47 8.05
CA ARG A 141 23.41 -7.14 6.90
C ARG A 141 22.05 -6.62 7.34
N VAL A 142 21.44 -5.86 6.47
CA VAL A 142 20.05 -5.45 6.59
C VAL A 142 19.27 -6.03 5.40
N VAL A 143 18.03 -6.48 5.65
CA VAL A 143 17.03 -6.77 4.62
C VAL A 143 15.92 -5.76 4.77
N ILE A 144 15.65 -4.98 3.72
CA ILE A 144 14.63 -3.93 3.73
C ILE A 144 13.43 -4.41 2.92
N MET A 145 12.26 -4.45 3.55
CA MET A 145 10.99 -4.88 2.97
C MET A 145 9.92 -3.82 3.29
N LEU A 146 9.81 -2.81 2.44
CA LEU A 146 8.88 -1.69 2.54
C LEU A 146 8.19 -1.48 1.21
N GLY A 147 6.97 -0.95 1.24
CA GLY A 147 6.22 -0.60 0.03
C GLY A 147 4.74 -0.97 0.07
N THR A 148 4.33 -1.92 0.90
CA THR A 148 2.91 -2.30 1.03
C THR A 148 2.03 -1.09 1.38
N ASN A 149 2.53 -0.19 2.23
CA ASN A 149 1.80 1.01 2.64
C ASN A 149 1.93 2.20 1.67
N ASP A 150 2.70 2.04 0.61
CA ASP A 150 2.96 3.07 -0.41
C ASP A 150 2.17 2.81 -1.72
N ASN A 151 1.25 1.84 -1.75
CA ASN A 151 0.55 1.40 -2.96
C ASN A 151 -0.17 2.54 -3.72
N GLY A 152 -0.60 3.59 -3.04
CA GLY A 152 -1.18 4.79 -3.65
C GLY A 152 -0.15 5.81 -4.16
N MET A 153 1.16 5.58 -3.93
CA MET A 153 2.24 6.50 -4.29
C MET A 153 2.66 6.32 -5.75
N ALA A 154 3.16 7.37 -6.41
CA ALA A 154 3.79 7.22 -7.71
C ALA A 154 5.09 6.42 -7.59
N VAL A 155 5.43 5.61 -8.61
CA VAL A 155 6.65 4.77 -8.61
C VAL A 155 7.91 5.61 -8.41
N GLU A 156 7.99 6.76 -9.08
CA GLU A 156 9.13 7.67 -8.97
C GLU A 156 9.29 8.21 -7.54
N GLU A 157 8.20 8.63 -6.90
CA GLU A 157 8.22 9.12 -5.52
C GLU A 157 8.62 8.00 -4.54
N PHE A 158 8.08 6.80 -4.74
CA PHE A 158 8.43 5.61 -3.97
C PHE A 158 9.93 5.32 -4.04
N ILE A 159 10.51 5.30 -5.24
CA ILE A 159 11.94 5.04 -5.45
C ILE A 159 12.80 6.17 -4.88
N ASN A 160 12.38 7.42 -4.99
CA ASN A 160 13.11 8.55 -4.39
C ASN A 160 13.17 8.42 -2.87
N ASN A 161 12.06 8.09 -2.21
CA ASN A 161 12.02 7.86 -0.77
C ASN A 161 12.86 6.65 -0.35
N TYR A 162 12.79 5.56 -1.12
CA TYR A 162 13.56 4.35 -0.84
C TYR A 162 15.07 4.59 -0.99
N THR A 163 15.47 5.28 -2.06
CA THR A 163 16.86 5.70 -2.30
C THR A 163 17.40 6.52 -1.15
N ALA A 164 16.64 7.52 -0.70
CA ALA A 164 17.02 8.36 0.43
C ALA A 164 17.20 7.56 1.72
N LEU A 165 16.31 6.58 2.00
CA LEU A 165 16.44 5.70 3.15
C LEU A 165 17.73 4.85 3.08
N VAL A 166 18.01 4.25 1.92
CA VAL A 166 19.22 3.45 1.70
C VAL A 166 20.48 4.30 1.89
N GLN A 167 20.51 5.50 1.32
CA GLN A 167 21.64 6.44 1.47
C GLN A 167 21.85 6.83 2.94
N ALA A 168 20.77 7.16 3.66
CA ALA A 168 20.87 7.46 5.08
C ALA A 168 21.42 6.29 5.92
N ILE A 169 21.08 5.04 5.57
CA ILE A 169 21.65 3.84 6.19
C ILE A 169 23.14 3.73 5.86
N GLN A 170 23.53 3.88 4.59
CA GLN A 170 24.92 3.80 4.16
C GLN A 170 25.80 4.88 4.81
N GLU A 171 25.30 6.10 4.92
CA GLU A 171 25.98 7.20 5.60
C GLU A 171 26.13 6.96 7.10
N SER A 172 25.09 6.45 7.74
CA SER A 172 25.09 6.19 9.19
C SER A 172 25.95 4.99 9.57
N TYR A 173 26.00 3.94 8.73
CA TYR A 173 26.78 2.74 9.00
C TYR A 173 27.22 2.04 7.70
N PRO A 174 28.37 2.42 7.12
CA PRO A 174 28.82 1.92 5.80
C PRO A 174 29.31 0.47 5.79
N TYR A 175 29.34 -0.20 6.94
CA TYR A 175 29.88 -1.54 7.09
C TYR A 175 28.85 -2.66 6.96
N THR A 176 27.56 -2.33 6.89
CA THR A 176 26.47 -3.28 6.71
C THR A 176 26.26 -3.59 5.24
N ASP A 177 25.96 -4.83 4.92
CA ASP A 177 25.47 -5.20 3.60
C ASP A 177 23.98 -4.88 3.50
N ILE A 178 23.59 -4.24 2.42
CA ILE A 178 22.18 -3.86 2.19
C ILE A 178 21.58 -4.77 1.13
N ILE A 179 20.50 -5.46 1.49
CA ILE A 179 19.68 -6.28 0.62
C ILE A 179 18.28 -5.66 0.58
N VAL A 180 17.83 -5.29 -0.60
CA VAL A 180 16.47 -4.83 -0.86
C VAL A 180 15.62 -6.05 -1.21
N ASN A 181 14.59 -6.32 -0.42
CA ASN A 181 13.64 -7.38 -0.71
C ASN A 181 12.46 -6.85 -1.50
N THR A 182 11.85 -7.68 -2.33
CA THR A 182 10.57 -7.36 -2.96
C THR A 182 9.52 -6.95 -1.92
N VAL A 183 8.68 -5.99 -2.26
CA VAL A 183 7.41 -5.77 -1.58
C VAL A 183 6.61 -7.07 -1.71
N PRO A 184 6.10 -7.65 -0.62
CA PRO A 184 5.33 -8.89 -0.71
C PRO A 184 4.11 -8.73 -1.63
N PRO A 185 3.80 -9.74 -2.46
CA PRO A 185 2.61 -9.71 -3.29
C PRO A 185 1.35 -9.71 -2.42
N VAL A 186 0.23 -9.29 -2.99
CA VAL A 186 -1.08 -9.41 -2.35
C VAL A 186 -1.89 -10.52 -3.02
N PRO A 187 -2.68 -11.31 -2.27
CA PRO A 187 -3.50 -12.38 -2.84
C PRO A 187 -4.62 -11.78 -3.69
N ALA A 188 -5.17 -12.55 -4.63
CA ALA A 188 -6.30 -12.12 -5.44
C ALA A 188 -7.50 -11.73 -4.57
N ASN A 189 -7.79 -12.50 -3.53
CA ASN A 189 -8.77 -12.11 -2.52
C ASN A 189 -8.11 -11.26 -1.41
N HIS A 190 -8.12 -9.95 -1.60
CA HIS A 190 -7.70 -8.95 -0.59
C HIS A 190 -8.85 -7.99 -0.27
N SER A 191 -10.07 -8.51 -0.12
CA SER A 191 -11.30 -7.73 0.03
C SER A 191 -11.33 -6.77 1.22
N ASN A 192 -10.54 -7.01 2.28
CA ASN A 192 -10.36 -6.08 3.39
C ASN A 192 -9.45 -4.88 3.04
N TYR A 193 -8.77 -4.93 1.90
CA TYR A 193 -7.83 -3.93 1.41
C TYR A 193 -8.11 -3.58 -0.06
N PRO A 194 -9.31 -3.06 -0.38
CA PRO A 194 -9.79 -2.92 -1.77
C PRO A 194 -8.99 -1.91 -2.61
N ASN A 195 -8.14 -1.11 -1.97
CA ASN A 195 -7.28 -0.15 -2.65
C ASN A 195 -5.89 -0.71 -2.99
N MET A 196 -5.63 -1.98 -2.64
CA MET A 196 -4.38 -2.63 -3.03
C MET A 196 -4.45 -3.03 -4.50
N ASP A 197 -3.32 -2.92 -5.17
CA ASP A 197 -3.17 -3.25 -6.58
C ASP A 197 -1.87 -4.05 -6.76
N GLN A 198 -1.99 -5.32 -7.15
CA GLN A 198 -0.85 -6.19 -7.34
C GLN A 198 0.06 -5.71 -8.48
N THR A 199 -0.51 -5.16 -9.55
CA THR A 199 0.31 -4.64 -10.66
C THR A 199 1.15 -3.45 -10.23
N LYS A 200 0.65 -2.64 -9.31
CA LYS A 200 1.41 -1.56 -8.68
C LYS A 200 2.55 -2.06 -7.79
N ILE A 201 2.32 -3.13 -7.05
CA ILE A 201 3.37 -3.81 -6.27
C ILE A 201 4.47 -4.33 -7.22
N ASP A 202 4.08 -4.87 -8.36
CA ASP A 202 5.01 -5.36 -9.37
C ASP A 202 5.83 -4.23 -9.99
N ASP A 203 5.20 -3.10 -10.30
CA ASP A 203 5.90 -1.88 -10.77
C ASP A 203 6.93 -1.41 -9.74
N PHE A 204 6.59 -1.41 -8.45
CA PHE A 204 7.54 -1.09 -7.39
C PHE A 204 8.72 -2.05 -7.38
N ASN A 205 8.47 -3.35 -7.47
CA ASN A 205 9.51 -4.37 -7.42
C ASN A 205 10.45 -4.30 -8.63
N MET A 206 9.94 -4.05 -9.82
CA MET A 206 10.77 -3.81 -11.01
C MET A 206 11.63 -2.55 -10.87
N ALA A 207 11.06 -1.49 -10.33
CA ALA A 207 11.78 -0.25 -10.08
C ALA A 207 12.83 -0.39 -8.96
N LEU A 208 12.56 -1.19 -7.91
CA LEU A 208 13.52 -1.51 -6.86
C LEU A 208 14.73 -2.28 -7.40
N LEU A 209 14.52 -3.26 -8.29
CA LEU A 209 15.64 -3.95 -8.96
C LEU A 209 16.52 -2.96 -9.74
N SER A 210 15.89 -2.08 -10.53
CA SER A 210 16.61 -1.03 -11.28
C SER A 210 17.39 -0.08 -10.36
N MET A 211 16.79 0.33 -9.23
CA MET A 211 17.47 1.12 -8.20
C MET A 211 18.67 0.36 -7.63
N CYS A 212 18.54 -0.93 -7.35
CA CYS A 212 19.65 -1.74 -6.84
C CYS A 212 20.78 -1.84 -7.85
N GLU A 213 20.49 -1.99 -9.13
CA GLU A 213 21.50 -1.96 -10.21
C GLU A 213 22.27 -0.65 -10.22
N GLN A 214 21.59 0.49 -10.15
CA GLN A 214 22.19 1.83 -10.18
C GLN A 214 23.03 2.11 -8.94
N MET A 215 22.62 1.62 -7.78
CA MET A 215 23.30 1.85 -6.50
C MET A 215 24.34 0.78 -6.14
N GLY A 216 24.48 -0.29 -6.93
CA GLY A 216 25.38 -1.41 -6.62
C GLY A 216 24.92 -2.22 -5.41
N LEU A 217 23.63 -2.29 -5.16
CA LEU A 217 23.02 -3.04 -4.06
C LEU A 217 22.60 -4.45 -4.51
N LYS A 218 22.15 -5.26 -3.55
CA LYS A 218 21.58 -6.59 -3.82
C LYS A 218 20.06 -6.59 -3.67
N PHE A 219 19.40 -7.32 -4.55
CA PHE A 219 17.96 -7.49 -4.61
C PHE A 219 17.59 -8.95 -4.35
N LEU A 220 16.66 -9.17 -3.42
CA LEU A 220 16.14 -10.47 -3.05
C LEU A 220 14.71 -10.61 -3.58
N ASN A 221 14.50 -11.48 -4.57
CA ASN A 221 13.21 -11.64 -5.24
C ASN A 221 12.30 -12.66 -4.56
N THR A 222 11.84 -12.38 -3.34
CA THR A 222 10.92 -13.31 -2.64
C THR A 222 9.57 -13.46 -3.32
N ALA A 223 9.24 -12.64 -4.34
CA ALA A 223 8.06 -12.83 -5.17
C ALA A 223 8.00 -14.22 -5.80
N ASP A 224 9.15 -14.82 -6.15
CA ASP A 224 9.25 -16.16 -6.74
C ASP A 224 8.57 -17.26 -5.91
N VAL A 225 8.65 -17.17 -4.60
CA VAL A 225 8.06 -18.17 -3.69
C VAL A 225 6.74 -17.73 -3.09
N LEU A 226 6.42 -16.45 -3.19
CA LEU A 226 5.21 -15.87 -2.58
C LEU A 226 4.07 -15.70 -3.58
N LYS A 227 4.35 -15.66 -4.90
CA LYS A 227 3.34 -15.57 -5.95
C LYS A 227 2.79 -16.93 -6.37
N ASP A 228 1.56 -16.92 -6.84
CA ASP A 228 0.94 -18.03 -7.57
C ASP A 228 1.17 -17.93 -9.08
N ALA A 229 0.58 -18.85 -9.83
CA ALA A 229 0.72 -18.90 -11.27
C ALA A 229 0.00 -17.75 -12.01
N ASN A 230 -0.95 -17.08 -11.38
CA ASN A 230 -1.70 -15.96 -11.96
C ASN A 230 -1.05 -14.60 -11.63
N GLY A 231 0.06 -14.59 -10.89
CA GLY A 231 0.81 -13.38 -10.54
C GLY A 231 0.40 -12.72 -9.21
N TYR A 232 -0.55 -13.28 -8.48
CA TYR A 232 -0.97 -12.82 -7.16
C TYR A 232 -0.22 -13.53 -6.03
N GLY A 233 -0.34 -13.02 -4.81
CA GLY A 233 0.13 -13.73 -3.63
C GLY A 233 -0.63 -15.05 -3.42
N ARG A 234 0.10 -16.13 -3.12
CA ARG A 234 -0.48 -17.45 -2.91
C ARG A 234 -1.49 -17.44 -1.78
N GLU A 235 -2.73 -17.82 -2.04
CA GLU A 235 -3.84 -17.82 -1.07
C GLU A 235 -3.54 -18.59 0.23
N ASP A 236 -2.76 -19.68 0.13
CA ASP A 236 -2.36 -20.48 1.30
C ASP A 236 -1.40 -19.73 2.24
N TYR A 237 -0.80 -18.64 1.80
CA TYR A 237 0.08 -17.80 2.60
C TYR A 237 -0.61 -16.61 3.28
N TYR A 238 -1.88 -16.36 2.97
CA TYR A 238 -2.66 -15.24 3.52
C TYR A 238 -3.93 -15.72 4.22
N GLN A 239 -4.49 -14.91 5.09
CA GLN A 239 -5.86 -15.09 5.55
C GLN A 239 -6.80 -14.55 4.48
N SER A 240 -7.99 -15.16 4.35
CA SER A 240 -8.97 -14.71 3.36
C SER A 240 -9.28 -13.22 3.52
N GLY A 241 -9.15 -12.48 2.43
CA GLY A 241 -9.38 -11.04 2.40
C GLY A 241 -8.24 -10.17 2.96
N ASP A 242 -7.15 -10.76 3.45
CA ASP A 242 -6.01 -10.05 4.08
C ASP A 242 -4.81 -9.97 3.13
N ILE A 243 -3.94 -8.99 3.35
CA ILE A 243 -2.68 -8.78 2.62
C ILE A 243 -1.44 -9.16 3.43
N HIS A 244 -1.64 -9.62 4.64
CA HIS A 244 -0.53 -9.96 5.53
C HIS A 244 -0.21 -11.45 5.50
N LEU A 245 1.08 -11.75 5.41
CA LEU A 245 1.59 -13.11 5.38
C LEU A 245 1.29 -13.87 6.69
N LYS A 246 0.78 -15.10 6.55
CA LYS A 246 0.73 -16.10 7.62
C LYS A 246 2.13 -16.66 7.92
N PRO A 247 2.31 -17.37 9.03
CA PRO A 247 3.58 -18.03 9.35
C PRO A 247 4.15 -18.91 8.23
N ALA A 248 3.30 -19.51 7.39
CA ALA A 248 3.76 -20.32 6.26
C ALA A 248 4.48 -19.46 5.21
N GLY A 249 3.89 -18.34 4.79
CA GLY A 249 4.51 -17.40 3.84
C GLY A 249 5.74 -16.72 4.44
N LEU A 250 5.70 -16.33 5.72
CA LEU A 250 6.85 -15.77 6.43
C LEU A 250 8.03 -16.75 6.51
N LYS A 251 7.77 -18.04 6.71
CA LYS A 251 8.80 -19.08 6.69
C LYS A 251 9.35 -19.32 5.28
N ALA A 252 8.50 -19.27 4.25
CA ALA A 252 8.93 -19.36 2.86
C ALA A 252 9.88 -18.21 2.50
N LEU A 253 9.54 -16.97 2.90
CA LEU A 253 10.39 -15.79 2.74
C LEU A 253 11.75 -15.97 3.42
N LEU A 254 11.79 -16.42 4.68
CA LEU A 254 13.05 -16.65 5.40
C LEU A 254 13.87 -17.80 4.82
N SER A 255 13.21 -18.85 4.31
CA SER A 255 13.87 -19.94 3.60
C SER A 255 14.53 -19.42 2.32
N TYR A 256 13.79 -18.61 1.54
CA TYR A 256 14.31 -17.99 0.32
C TYR A 256 15.51 -17.08 0.59
N LEU A 257 15.47 -16.29 1.66
CA LEU A 257 16.64 -15.51 2.09
C LEU A 257 17.87 -16.36 2.36
N ARG A 258 17.71 -17.54 2.98
CA ARG A 258 18.84 -18.41 3.28
C ARG A 258 19.38 -19.15 2.06
N THR A 259 18.51 -19.45 1.09
CA THR A 259 18.91 -20.11 -0.18
C THR A 259 19.29 -19.12 -1.28
N HIS A 260 19.25 -17.82 -1.01
CA HIS A 260 19.73 -16.74 -1.89
C HIS A 260 20.66 -15.81 -1.11
N ALA A 261 21.61 -16.41 -0.41
CA ALA A 261 22.44 -15.70 0.55
C ALA A 261 23.48 -14.78 -0.13
N TYR A 262 23.54 -13.53 0.31
CA TYR A 262 24.63 -12.62 -0.03
C TYR A 262 25.74 -12.80 1.01
N GLN A 263 26.75 -13.58 0.66
CA GLN A 263 27.90 -13.86 1.53
C GLN A 263 29.06 -12.93 1.16
N THR A 264 29.54 -12.19 2.16
CA THR A 264 30.65 -11.25 2.07
C THR A 264 31.55 -11.42 3.30
N ASP A 265 32.73 -10.81 3.27
CA ASP A 265 33.55 -10.69 4.47
C ASP A 265 32.89 -9.74 5.49
N ASP A 266 33.05 -10.04 6.78
CA ASP A 266 32.55 -9.16 7.83
C ASP A 266 33.44 -7.92 7.93
N ARG A 267 32.91 -6.77 7.48
CA ARG A 267 33.64 -5.50 7.43
C ARG A 267 33.46 -4.64 8.69
N ARG A 268 32.68 -5.10 9.67
CA ARG A 268 32.37 -4.32 10.87
C ARG A 268 33.61 -4.14 11.75
N PRO A 269 34.03 -2.89 12.03
CA PRO A 269 35.27 -2.63 12.77
C PRO A 269 35.17 -2.97 14.26
N ASP A 270 33.95 -2.89 14.84
CA ASP A 270 33.65 -3.16 16.24
C ASP A 270 32.20 -3.58 16.41
N THR A 271 31.99 -4.73 17.04
CA THR A 271 30.66 -5.28 17.37
C THR A 271 30.46 -5.39 18.89
N ALA A 272 31.35 -4.81 19.69
CA ALA A 272 31.17 -4.74 21.13
C ALA A 272 30.11 -3.69 21.50
N ASN A 273 29.53 -3.86 22.68
CA ASN A 273 28.63 -2.87 23.29
C ASN A 273 27.39 -2.51 22.45
N ILE A 274 26.87 -3.42 21.63
CA ILE A 274 25.60 -3.23 20.91
C ILE A 274 24.47 -3.08 21.96
N PRO A 275 23.70 -1.99 21.93
CA PRO A 275 22.66 -1.76 22.91
C PRO A 275 21.52 -2.76 22.73
N LYS A 276 20.96 -3.23 23.84
CA LYS A 276 19.79 -4.10 23.81
C LYS A 276 18.54 -3.29 23.47
N ARG A 277 17.73 -3.81 22.54
CA ARG A 277 16.45 -3.25 22.19
C ARG A 277 15.52 -3.19 23.43
N ALA A 278 14.78 -2.12 23.54
CA ALA A 278 13.64 -2.07 24.46
C ALA A 278 12.55 -3.03 23.96
N GLU A 279 11.68 -3.46 24.88
CA GLU A 279 10.58 -4.33 24.52
C GLU A 279 9.68 -3.66 23.47
N TYR A 280 9.20 -4.47 22.52
CA TYR A 280 8.23 -4.06 21.52
C TYR A 280 7.01 -4.96 21.66
N THR A 281 5.85 -4.35 21.80
CA THR A 281 4.57 -5.08 21.82
C THR A 281 3.92 -4.93 20.47
N ALA A 282 3.94 -6.01 19.68
CA ALA A 282 3.21 -6.07 18.43
C ALA A 282 1.69 -6.09 18.71
N ASN A 283 0.92 -5.61 17.74
CA ASN A 283 -0.52 -5.75 17.79
C ASN A 283 -0.88 -7.25 17.88
N PRO A 284 -1.80 -7.68 18.77
CA PRO A 284 -2.21 -9.08 18.90
C PRO A 284 -2.63 -9.75 17.58
N SER A 285 -3.17 -8.98 16.63
CA SER A 285 -3.52 -9.48 15.29
C SER A 285 -2.31 -9.83 14.42
N SER A 286 -1.11 -9.35 14.76
CA SER A 286 0.11 -9.65 14.03
C SER A 286 0.66 -11.05 14.34
N ALA A 287 0.19 -11.70 15.41
CA ALA A 287 0.48 -13.10 15.74
C ALA A 287 -0.71 -13.99 15.34
N VAL A 288 -0.44 -15.09 14.64
CA VAL A 288 -1.47 -16.11 14.39
C VAL A 288 -1.63 -16.94 15.65
N ALA A 289 -2.83 -16.98 16.22
CA ALA A 289 -3.13 -17.83 17.37
C ALA A 289 -2.80 -19.31 17.05
N ALA A 290 -1.95 -19.92 17.87
CA ALA A 290 -1.77 -21.36 17.84
C ALA A 290 -3.12 -22.05 18.16
N PRO A 291 -3.45 -23.22 17.57
CA PRO A 291 -4.67 -23.93 17.94
C PRO A 291 -4.63 -24.23 19.44
N SER A 292 -5.58 -23.67 20.16
CA SER A 292 -5.68 -23.80 21.61
C SER A 292 -5.99 -25.25 21.99
N SER A 293 -5.04 -25.91 22.64
CA SER A 293 -5.38 -26.97 23.59
C SER A 293 -5.84 -26.30 24.88
N SER A 294 -7.02 -26.67 25.31
CA SER A 294 -7.66 -26.17 26.51
C SER A 294 -6.85 -26.40 27.77
N GLU A 295 -6.93 -25.45 28.64
CA GLU A 295 -6.87 -25.44 30.11
C GLU A 295 -5.79 -24.56 30.71
N ALA A 296 -6.24 -23.51 31.33
CA ALA A 296 -6.09 -23.15 32.71
C ALA A 296 -6.19 -21.63 32.89
N ALA A 297 -7.23 -21.24 33.57
CA ALA A 297 -7.41 -19.88 34.06
C ALA A 297 -6.27 -19.51 35.03
N SER A 298 -5.59 -18.39 34.75
CA SER A 298 -4.87 -17.65 35.76
C SER A 298 -5.29 -16.18 35.71
N SER A 299 -5.81 -15.73 36.80
CA SER A 299 -6.26 -14.37 37.07
C SER A 299 -5.14 -13.35 36.81
N SER A 300 -5.29 -12.52 35.78
CA SER A 300 -4.56 -11.25 35.71
C SER A 300 -5.32 -10.20 36.51
N GLU A 301 -4.65 -9.59 37.46
CA GLU A 301 -5.14 -8.40 38.16
C GLU A 301 -5.52 -7.32 37.15
N GLY A 302 -6.79 -6.93 37.15
CA GLY A 302 -7.35 -5.95 36.24
C GLY A 302 -6.71 -4.58 36.44
N GLN A 303 -6.00 -4.09 35.42
CA GLN A 303 -5.67 -2.67 35.34
C GLN A 303 -6.98 -1.88 35.34
N SER A 304 -7.11 -0.93 36.26
CA SER A 304 -8.32 -0.11 36.34
C SER A 304 -8.43 0.77 35.09
N VAL A 305 -9.59 0.69 34.41
CA VAL A 305 -9.91 1.58 33.29
C VAL A 305 -9.99 3.02 33.80
N LEU A 306 -9.18 3.92 33.25
CA LEU A 306 -9.17 5.33 33.63
C LEU A 306 -10.17 6.14 32.82
N TYR A 307 -10.23 5.89 31.52
CA TYR A 307 -11.11 6.58 30.56
C TYR A 307 -11.63 5.60 29.52
N GLN A 308 -12.64 6.02 28.75
CA GLN A 308 -13.15 5.30 27.61
C GLN A 308 -13.12 6.19 26.37
N ALA A 309 -12.66 5.65 25.24
CA ALA A 309 -12.70 6.33 23.95
C ALA A 309 -13.69 5.61 23.03
N ALA A 310 -14.78 6.29 22.71
CA ALA A 310 -15.87 5.78 21.86
C ALA A 310 -15.94 6.57 20.56
N TYR A 311 -15.96 5.85 19.46
CA TYR A 311 -16.06 6.38 18.09
C TYR A 311 -17.25 5.76 17.41
N ARG A 312 -18.07 6.56 16.74
CA ARG A 312 -19.28 6.09 16.06
C ARG A 312 -19.40 6.68 14.67
N VAL A 313 -20.15 6.03 13.82
CA VAL A 313 -20.61 6.58 12.55
C VAL A 313 -21.93 7.30 12.79
N ASP A 314 -22.13 8.43 12.09
CA ASP A 314 -23.40 9.17 12.10
C ASP A 314 -24.58 8.21 11.74
N LYS A 315 -25.71 8.46 12.35
CA LYS A 315 -26.95 7.70 12.11
C LYS A 315 -27.41 7.65 10.66
N ASN A 316 -26.99 8.63 9.84
CA ASN A 316 -27.29 8.66 8.41
C ASN A 316 -26.37 7.73 7.61
N GLY A 317 -25.36 7.13 8.24
CA GLY A 317 -24.39 6.25 7.58
C GLY A 317 -23.44 6.97 6.64
N GLY A 318 -23.06 6.31 5.56
CA GLY A 318 -22.20 6.87 4.51
C GLY A 318 -20.72 6.54 4.68
N GLY A 319 -20.38 5.71 5.67
CA GLY A 319 -19.01 5.25 5.90
C GLY A 319 -18.93 4.27 7.06
N THR A 320 -17.71 3.87 7.35
CA THR A 320 -17.35 2.96 8.45
C THR A 320 -16.15 3.51 9.21
N LEU A 321 -15.77 2.82 10.27
CA LEU A 321 -14.58 3.11 11.07
C LEU A 321 -13.57 1.98 10.91
N SER A 322 -12.29 2.35 10.94
CA SER A 322 -11.17 1.42 10.96
C SER A 322 -10.17 1.83 12.03
N SER A 323 -9.62 0.87 12.77
CA SER A 323 -8.56 1.09 13.76
C SER A 323 -7.81 -0.22 13.99
N GLY A 324 -6.53 -0.23 13.67
CA GLY A 324 -5.76 -1.47 13.71
C GLY A 324 -6.39 -2.55 12.85
N SER A 325 -6.74 -3.68 13.45
CA SER A 325 -7.42 -4.81 12.78
C SER A 325 -8.93 -4.61 12.60
N ASP A 326 -9.52 -3.66 13.30
CA ASP A 326 -10.94 -3.38 13.20
C ASP A 326 -11.24 -2.52 11.98
N SER A 327 -11.93 -3.09 10.99
CA SER A 327 -12.39 -2.38 9.80
C SER A 327 -13.88 -2.61 9.57
N GLY A 328 -14.50 -1.72 8.80
CA GLY A 328 -15.92 -1.84 8.46
C GLY A 328 -16.88 -1.70 9.65
N LYS A 329 -16.42 -1.16 10.77
CA LYS A 329 -17.22 -1.01 12.00
C LYS A 329 -18.06 0.27 11.95
N THR A 330 -19.23 0.24 12.56
CA THR A 330 -20.07 1.43 12.78
C THR A 330 -19.84 2.06 14.16
N ALA A 331 -19.18 1.34 15.06
CA ALA A 331 -18.75 1.82 16.36
C ALA A 331 -17.50 1.07 16.83
N LEU A 332 -16.59 1.79 17.48
CA LEU A 332 -15.41 1.27 18.14
C LEU A 332 -15.33 1.87 19.53
N THR A 333 -14.99 1.08 20.54
CA THR A 333 -14.82 1.55 21.92
C THR A 333 -13.56 0.93 22.50
N TYR A 334 -12.76 1.75 23.15
CA TYR A 334 -11.48 1.35 23.74
C TYR A 334 -11.46 1.76 25.21
N ASP A 335 -11.07 0.85 26.07
CA ASP A 335 -10.73 1.14 27.44
C ASP A 335 -9.33 1.72 27.51
N VAL A 336 -9.20 2.88 28.11
CA VAL A 336 -7.96 3.61 28.29
C VAL A 336 -7.47 3.41 29.71
N THR A 337 -6.40 2.64 29.86
CA THR A 337 -5.81 2.27 31.15
C THR A 337 -4.65 3.16 31.56
N SER A 338 -4.16 4.02 30.65
CA SER A 338 -3.12 5.01 30.88
C SER A 338 -3.45 6.30 30.13
N ALA A 339 -3.26 7.45 30.76
CA ALA A 339 -3.46 8.75 30.11
C ALA A 339 -2.56 8.93 28.87
N ALA A 340 -1.40 8.32 28.85
CA ALA A 340 -0.46 8.37 27.72
C ALA A 340 -0.78 7.37 26.58
N GLN A 341 -1.80 6.54 26.75
CA GLN A 341 -2.25 5.63 25.70
C GLN A 341 -2.69 6.42 24.47
N ALA A 342 -2.39 5.89 23.28
CA ALA A 342 -2.85 6.45 22.01
C ALA A 342 -3.94 5.56 21.41
N VAL A 343 -5.03 6.19 20.95
CA VAL A 343 -6.10 5.51 20.20
C VAL A 343 -6.23 6.20 18.86
N SER A 344 -5.99 5.45 17.78
CA SER A 344 -6.07 5.97 16.41
C SER A 344 -7.23 5.33 15.68
N VAL A 345 -8.12 6.15 15.11
CA VAL A 345 -9.30 5.70 14.35
C VAL A 345 -9.41 6.48 13.05
N THR A 346 -9.66 5.75 11.96
CA THR A 346 -9.88 6.30 10.62
C THR A 346 -11.35 6.20 10.24
N ALA A 347 -11.93 7.29 9.81
CA ALA A 347 -13.24 7.32 9.16
C ALA A 347 -13.08 6.96 7.67
N VAL A 348 -13.74 5.90 7.23
CA VAL A 348 -13.64 5.35 5.87
C VAL A 348 -14.97 5.60 5.15
N PRO A 349 -15.04 6.53 4.19
CA PRO A 349 -16.25 6.76 3.41
C PRO A 349 -16.62 5.53 2.58
N GLN A 350 -17.91 5.28 2.44
CA GLN A 350 -18.44 4.35 1.45
C GLN A 350 -18.51 5.01 0.06
N GLU A 351 -18.65 4.20 -0.97
CA GLU A 351 -18.85 4.68 -2.33
C GLU A 351 -20.02 5.69 -2.39
N GLY A 352 -19.82 6.77 -3.09
CA GLY A 352 -20.80 7.85 -3.17
C GLY A 352 -20.88 8.78 -1.96
N HIS A 353 -19.92 8.69 -1.04
CA HIS A 353 -19.84 9.55 0.14
C HIS A 353 -18.43 10.11 0.34
N VAL A 354 -18.35 11.19 1.09
CA VAL A 354 -17.10 11.79 1.58
C VAL A 354 -17.15 11.97 3.08
N PHE A 355 -16.00 11.82 3.74
CA PHE A 355 -15.90 12.17 5.15
C PHE A 355 -15.85 13.69 5.31
N VAL A 356 -16.71 14.25 6.15
CA VAL A 356 -16.79 15.69 6.37
C VAL A 356 -15.95 16.12 7.54
N ARG A 357 -16.22 15.55 8.72
CA ARG A 357 -15.53 15.86 9.99
C ARG A 357 -15.97 14.89 11.07
N TRP A 358 -15.29 14.88 12.17
CA TRP A 358 -15.75 14.34 13.44
C TRP A 358 -16.70 15.34 14.15
N SER A 359 -17.51 14.87 15.07
CA SER A 359 -18.51 15.69 15.77
C SER A 359 -17.90 16.83 16.61
N ASP A 360 -16.66 16.65 17.04
CA ASP A 360 -15.87 17.66 17.77
C ASP A 360 -15.13 18.67 16.86
N GLY A 361 -15.37 18.59 15.52
CA GLY A 361 -14.83 19.54 14.55
C GLY A 361 -13.55 19.11 13.86
N VAL A 362 -12.90 18.01 14.27
CA VAL A 362 -11.69 17.50 13.62
C VAL A 362 -12.02 17.09 12.17
N THR A 363 -11.26 17.59 11.19
CA THR A 363 -11.49 17.37 9.76
C THR A 363 -10.60 16.28 9.14
N GLN A 364 -9.54 15.88 9.83
CA GLN A 364 -8.71 14.75 9.40
C GLN A 364 -9.48 13.44 9.54
N LYS A 365 -9.54 12.65 8.47
CA LYS A 365 -10.25 11.36 8.48
C LYS A 365 -9.63 10.35 9.46
N THR A 366 -8.31 10.35 9.59
CA THR A 366 -7.62 9.62 10.65
C THR A 366 -7.37 10.57 11.82
N ARG A 367 -7.84 10.20 12.99
CA ARG A 367 -7.58 10.90 14.24
C ARG A 367 -6.81 10.01 15.21
N THR A 368 -5.96 10.62 15.99
CA THR A 368 -5.27 9.94 17.09
C THR A 368 -5.47 10.74 18.37
N ASP A 369 -6.18 10.14 19.30
CA ASP A 369 -6.41 10.72 20.61
C ASP A 369 -5.35 10.20 21.58
N THR A 370 -4.69 11.13 22.29
CA THR A 370 -3.62 10.86 23.25
C THR A 370 -3.76 11.81 24.45
N ASN A 371 -3.00 11.54 25.51
CA ASN A 371 -3.01 12.38 26.72
C ASN A 371 -4.42 12.56 27.29
N PHE A 372 -5.14 11.46 27.43
CA PHE A 372 -6.52 11.44 27.90
C PHE A 372 -6.65 12.13 29.26
N LYS A 373 -7.59 13.07 29.35
CA LYS A 373 -7.99 13.77 30.59
C LYS A 373 -9.46 13.52 30.96
N GLN A 374 -10.20 12.91 30.01
CA GLN A 374 -11.61 12.56 30.12
C GLN A 374 -11.95 11.52 29.07
N ASN A 375 -13.16 10.96 29.12
CA ASN A 375 -13.68 10.11 28.05
C ASN A 375 -13.75 10.87 26.72
N VAL A 376 -13.49 10.16 25.63
CA VAL A 376 -13.72 10.65 24.26
C VAL A 376 -14.97 9.96 23.72
N ASP A 377 -15.91 10.73 23.21
CA ASP A 377 -17.11 10.22 22.53
C ASP A 377 -17.35 11.09 21.29
N VAL A 378 -17.02 10.54 20.11
CA VAL A 378 -17.05 11.29 18.85
C VAL A 378 -17.70 10.48 17.73
N THR A 379 -18.32 11.21 16.82
CA THR A 379 -19.05 10.64 15.70
C THR A 379 -18.45 11.12 14.37
N ALA A 380 -18.12 10.19 13.50
CA ALA A 380 -17.70 10.46 12.11
C ALA A 380 -18.91 10.84 11.27
N MET A 381 -18.85 12.02 10.66
CA MET A 381 -19.92 12.57 9.83
C MET A 381 -19.56 12.45 8.36
N PHE A 382 -20.45 11.84 7.58
CA PHE A 382 -20.29 11.66 6.14
C PHE A 382 -21.38 12.43 5.39
N ALA A 383 -21.09 12.76 4.14
CA ALA A 383 -22.06 13.39 3.25
C ALA A 383 -22.04 12.72 1.88
N GLN A 384 -23.21 12.65 1.26
CA GLN A 384 -23.35 12.18 -0.11
C GLN A 384 -22.55 13.05 -1.09
N ALA A 385 -21.81 12.40 -1.97
CA ALA A 385 -21.02 13.02 -3.02
C ALA A 385 -21.02 12.10 -4.24
N SER A 386 -21.02 12.66 -5.42
CA SER A 386 -20.94 11.88 -6.65
C SER A 386 -20.24 12.66 -7.75
N ILE A 387 -19.63 11.95 -8.68
CA ILE A 387 -19.13 12.50 -9.93
C ILE A 387 -19.64 11.62 -11.07
N SER A 388 -20.16 12.24 -12.12
CA SER A 388 -20.52 11.55 -13.35
C SER A 388 -19.93 12.27 -14.55
N ILE A 389 -19.57 11.52 -15.58
CA ILE A 389 -19.01 12.07 -16.81
C ILE A 389 -19.99 11.82 -17.93
N SER A 390 -20.24 12.86 -18.72
CA SER A 390 -20.90 12.77 -20.01
C SER A 390 -19.94 13.24 -21.10
N SER A 391 -20.16 12.79 -22.31
CA SER A 391 -19.38 13.22 -23.46
C SER A 391 -20.27 13.62 -24.62
N THR A 392 -19.83 14.63 -25.40
CA THR A 392 -20.51 15.13 -26.60
C THR A 392 -19.47 15.42 -27.67
N GLY A 393 -19.83 15.19 -28.91
CA GLY A 393 -19.00 15.43 -30.08
C GLY A 393 -19.07 14.27 -31.08
N LYS A 394 -18.37 14.42 -32.18
CA LYS A 394 -18.15 13.35 -33.16
C LYS A 394 -16.68 13.00 -33.15
N ALA A 395 -16.37 11.71 -33.19
CA ALA A 395 -15.01 11.23 -33.35
C ALA A 395 -14.56 11.38 -34.83
N VAL A 396 -14.45 12.61 -35.28
CA VAL A 396 -14.04 12.99 -36.64
C VAL A 396 -12.74 13.78 -36.55
N LEU A 397 -11.83 13.50 -37.44
CA LEU A 397 -10.51 14.14 -37.49
C LEU A 397 -10.63 15.65 -37.58
N GLY A 398 -9.95 16.37 -36.70
CA GLY A 398 -9.98 17.83 -36.59
C GLY A 398 -11.18 18.41 -35.83
N ASP A 399 -12.11 17.57 -35.39
CA ASP A 399 -13.20 17.97 -34.50
C ASP A 399 -12.82 17.80 -33.02
N TYR A 400 -13.63 18.43 -32.14
CA TYR A 400 -13.44 18.33 -30.70
C TYR A 400 -14.42 17.36 -30.04
N TYR A 401 -13.90 16.49 -29.21
CA TYR A 401 -14.69 15.68 -28.28
C TYR A 401 -14.69 16.34 -26.91
N THR A 402 -15.88 16.61 -26.37
CA THR A 402 -16.03 17.35 -25.11
C THR A 402 -16.47 16.40 -24.02
N PHE A 403 -15.73 16.36 -22.93
CA PHE A 403 -16.06 15.64 -21.71
C PHE A 403 -16.52 16.63 -20.65
N THR A 404 -17.65 16.35 -19.99
CA THR A 404 -18.20 17.17 -18.93
C THR A 404 -18.40 16.35 -17.67
N ALA A 405 -17.76 16.76 -16.57
CA ALA A 405 -17.97 16.22 -15.25
C ALA A 405 -19.09 16.97 -14.54
N LYS A 406 -20.06 16.23 -14.00
CA LYS A 406 -21.11 16.75 -13.15
C LYS A 406 -20.89 16.27 -11.73
N LEU A 407 -20.70 17.20 -10.81
CA LEU A 407 -20.56 16.94 -9.38
C LEU A 407 -21.92 16.93 -8.70
N GLY A 408 -22.12 15.99 -7.79
CA GLY A 408 -23.26 15.89 -6.89
C GLY A 408 -22.80 15.98 -5.44
N GLY A 409 -23.64 16.55 -4.58
CA GLY A 409 -23.30 16.84 -3.19
C GLY A 409 -22.67 18.22 -3.01
N LYS A 410 -22.78 18.77 -1.80
CA LYS A 410 -22.36 20.14 -1.49
C LYS A 410 -20.87 20.28 -1.15
N HIS A 411 -20.16 19.17 -0.99
CA HIS A 411 -18.76 19.17 -0.55
C HIS A 411 -17.77 19.07 -1.70
N LEU A 412 -18.20 18.61 -2.88
CA LEU A 412 -17.37 18.59 -4.09
C LEU A 412 -17.46 19.91 -4.83
N THR A 413 -16.33 20.48 -5.18
CA THR A 413 -16.19 21.69 -5.96
C THR A 413 -15.38 21.45 -7.22
N ALA A 414 -15.38 22.38 -8.18
CA ALA A 414 -14.64 22.21 -9.43
C ALA A 414 -13.15 21.94 -9.20
N ASP A 415 -12.53 22.62 -8.24
CA ASP A 415 -11.10 22.50 -7.89
C ASP A 415 -10.75 21.12 -7.33
N SER A 416 -11.74 20.35 -6.85
CA SER A 416 -11.53 18.97 -6.41
C SER A 416 -11.36 17.97 -7.55
N ILE A 417 -11.63 18.40 -8.80
CA ILE A 417 -11.60 17.51 -9.97
C ILE A 417 -10.17 17.33 -10.46
N ARG A 418 -9.81 16.07 -10.70
CA ARG A 418 -8.62 15.66 -11.47
C ARG A 418 -9.08 14.78 -12.61
N TRP A 419 -8.52 15.01 -13.78
CA TRP A 419 -8.82 14.23 -14.99
C TRP A 419 -7.67 13.30 -15.31
N TYR A 420 -8.03 12.13 -15.76
CA TYR A 420 -7.07 11.07 -16.11
C TYR A 420 -7.36 10.57 -17.52
N ALA A 421 -6.29 10.25 -18.19
CA ALA A 421 -6.29 9.67 -19.52
C ALA A 421 -5.35 8.48 -19.53
N ASN A 422 -5.84 7.26 -19.81
CA ASN A 422 -5.09 5.99 -19.70
C ASN A 422 -4.33 5.79 -18.38
N GLY A 423 -4.94 6.19 -17.27
CA GLY A 423 -4.30 6.11 -15.97
C GLY A 423 -3.36 7.27 -15.64
N ALA A 424 -2.93 8.08 -16.62
CA ALA A 424 -2.10 9.24 -16.39
C ALA A 424 -2.96 10.49 -16.05
N GLU A 425 -2.57 11.24 -15.02
CA GLU A 425 -3.22 12.51 -14.70
C GLU A 425 -2.98 13.54 -15.81
N VAL A 426 -3.99 14.39 -16.07
CA VAL A 426 -3.95 15.51 -17.02
C VAL A 426 -3.90 16.82 -16.22
N PRO A 427 -2.73 17.28 -15.76
CA PRO A 427 -2.62 18.39 -14.81
C PRO A 427 -3.27 19.69 -15.31
N GLN A 428 -3.20 19.98 -16.60
CA GLN A 428 -3.81 21.17 -17.21
C GLN A 428 -5.34 21.14 -17.24
N ALA A 429 -5.94 19.97 -16.96
CA ALA A 429 -7.38 19.79 -16.83
C ALA A 429 -7.85 19.82 -15.36
N ALA A 430 -6.94 19.93 -14.41
CA ALA A 430 -7.27 20.02 -12.99
C ALA A 430 -8.20 21.21 -12.72
N GLY A 431 -9.21 21.00 -11.89
CA GLY A 431 -10.18 22.03 -11.52
C GLY A 431 -11.20 22.40 -12.63
N LYS A 432 -11.18 21.70 -13.77
CA LYS A 432 -12.10 21.97 -14.87
C LYS A 432 -13.26 20.99 -14.88
N THR A 433 -14.48 21.51 -14.93
CA THR A 433 -15.68 20.69 -15.13
C THR A 433 -15.88 20.25 -16.58
N THR A 434 -15.21 20.88 -17.53
CA THR A 434 -15.30 20.53 -18.95
C THR A 434 -13.92 20.53 -19.59
N VAL A 435 -13.62 19.46 -20.32
CA VAL A 435 -12.38 19.28 -21.07
C VAL A 435 -12.71 18.98 -22.53
N LYS A 436 -12.02 19.68 -23.45
CA LYS A 436 -12.12 19.45 -24.89
C LYS A 436 -10.85 18.78 -25.39
N VAL A 437 -11.03 17.73 -26.17
CA VAL A 437 -9.96 16.97 -26.80
C VAL A 437 -10.14 17.05 -28.31
N GLU A 438 -9.13 17.55 -29.03
CA GLU A 438 -9.09 17.54 -30.49
C GLU A 438 -8.76 16.12 -30.98
N ILE A 439 -9.52 15.64 -31.96
CA ILE A 439 -9.30 14.33 -32.54
C ILE A 439 -8.21 14.43 -33.60
N ASP A 440 -7.04 13.91 -33.29
CA ASP A 440 -5.89 13.86 -34.19
C ASP A 440 -5.72 12.47 -34.87
N PRO A 441 -4.86 12.37 -35.93
CA PRO A 441 -4.68 11.12 -36.66
C PRO A 441 -4.20 9.93 -35.81
N SER A 442 -3.49 10.15 -34.71
CA SER A 442 -2.99 9.09 -33.82
C SER A 442 -4.10 8.42 -33.03
N MET A 443 -5.24 9.08 -32.93
CA MET A 443 -6.42 8.60 -32.22
C MET A 443 -7.32 7.70 -33.06
N LEU A 444 -7.07 7.59 -34.36
CA LEU A 444 -7.84 6.73 -35.26
C LEU A 444 -7.58 5.24 -34.95
N ASN A 445 -8.66 4.49 -34.74
CA ASN A 445 -8.64 3.06 -34.38
C ASN A 445 -8.02 2.75 -32.99
N ALA A 446 -7.87 3.75 -32.14
CA ALA A 446 -7.42 3.54 -30.77
C ALA A 446 -8.60 3.60 -29.79
N THR A 447 -8.49 2.87 -28.70
CA THR A 447 -9.42 2.97 -27.56
C THR A 447 -8.84 3.91 -26.51
N PHE A 448 -9.66 4.85 -26.09
CA PHE A 448 -9.25 5.86 -25.14
C PHE A 448 -10.13 5.83 -23.87
N LYS A 449 -9.56 5.79 -22.68
CA LYS A 449 -10.22 5.78 -21.37
C LYS A 449 -10.07 7.15 -20.72
N VAL A 450 -11.09 7.92 -20.56
CA VAL A 450 -11.07 9.19 -19.83
C VAL A 450 -11.94 9.03 -18.59
N TYR A 451 -11.39 9.35 -17.43
CA TYR A 451 -12.16 9.41 -16.20
C TYR A 451 -11.77 10.65 -15.39
N ALA A 452 -12.64 11.04 -14.49
CA ALA A 452 -12.38 12.11 -13.55
C ALA A 452 -12.57 11.61 -12.12
N VAL A 453 -11.72 12.08 -11.24
CA VAL A 453 -11.79 11.86 -9.80
C VAL A 453 -12.05 13.20 -9.14
N ALA A 454 -12.98 13.22 -8.19
CA ALA A 454 -13.18 14.37 -7.33
C ALA A 454 -12.94 13.95 -5.88
N SER A 455 -12.25 14.78 -5.11
CA SER A 455 -11.89 14.47 -3.74
C SER A 455 -12.29 15.59 -2.77
N TYR A 456 -12.57 15.22 -1.52
CA TYR A 456 -12.80 16.14 -0.43
C TYR A 456 -12.12 15.58 0.83
N ASN A 457 -11.30 16.39 1.51
CA ASN A 457 -10.53 16.00 2.70
C ASN A 457 -9.73 14.70 2.51
N GLY A 458 -9.17 14.51 1.32
CA GLY A 458 -8.37 13.33 1.02
C GLY A 458 -9.19 12.03 0.86
N CYS A 459 -10.47 12.15 0.51
CA CYS A 459 -11.38 11.05 0.20
C CYS A 459 -11.75 11.07 -1.27
#